data_9ae3896908b8234155bbec8b73bff8c7
#
_entry.id   9ae3896908b8234155bbec8b73bff8c7
#
_cell.length_a   1.000
_cell.length_b   1.000
_cell.length_c   1.000
_cell.angle_alpha   90.00
_cell.angle_beta   90.00
_cell.angle_gamma   90.00
#
_symmetry.space_group_name_H-M   'P 1'
#
loop_
_entity.id
_entity.type
_entity.pdbx_description
1 polymer ?
#
loop_
_entity_poly.entity_id
_entity_poly.type
_entity_poly.pdbx_seq_one_letter_code
_entity_poly.pdbx_strand_id
1 'polypeptide(L)'
;SNTCQYSDLFGFLIRKAAENQYANIAVIPGTQTPVKVTTVHSGIPGACQPINETYFGGWNNSNAPINFNGQTAVLTAIADVIPNETYHVKLVIADEQNYRYDSAVFLEAGSFQLSTNLGPDLLIAYDSALCSNETQLLDATQPGTNSYKWFKNGVELLLETDPTYLVTDAGTYNVEVIIDGTCFSYGEVVIEVAPNPIVFNTTLISCDYNLDGFTTYNLYDSEADITNNDNSLTLEDFYTTPADATSGTSPIPNPTSFDNTVLNQMV
;
A
#
# COMPACT_ATOMS: atom_id res chain seq x y z
N SER A 1 -17.35 -29.87 -13.94
CA SER A 1 -18.34 -28.81 -13.66
C SER A 1 -18.24 -27.78 -14.75
N ASN A 2 -19.38 -27.25 -15.15
CA ASN A 2 -19.38 -26.08 -16.01
C ASN A 2 -19.13 -24.88 -15.13
N THR A 3 -17.89 -24.37 -15.09
CA THR A 3 -17.47 -23.21 -14.31
C THR A 3 -18.30 -21.95 -14.61
N CYS A 4 -19.09 -21.97 -15.67
CA CYS A 4 -19.93 -20.86 -16.06
C CYS A 4 -21.34 -20.93 -15.45
N GLN A 5 -21.76 -22.05 -14.89
CA GLN A 5 -23.15 -22.25 -14.51
C GLN A 5 -23.35 -22.78 -13.09
N TYR A 6 -22.54 -23.75 -12.65
CA TYR A 6 -22.69 -24.38 -11.33
C TYR A 6 -21.57 -23.90 -10.39
N SER A 7 -21.93 -23.55 -9.18
CA SER A 7 -21.04 -22.83 -8.28
C SER A 7 -21.10 -23.41 -6.87
N ASP A 8 -20.24 -24.38 -6.60
CA ASP A 8 -20.03 -24.76 -5.22
C ASP A 8 -19.56 -23.54 -4.42
N LEU A 9 -20.07 -23.43 -3.23
CA LEU A 9 -19.87 -22.28 -2.34
C LEU A 9 -18.93 -22.65 -1.20
N PHE A 10 -17.93 -21.85 -1.00
CA PHE A 10 -17.10 -21.87 0.19
C PHE A 10 -17.38 -20.64 1.06
N GLY A 11 -17.55 -20.86 2.35
CA GLY A 11 -17.63 -19.79 3.34
C GLY A 11 -16.60 -19.98 4.46
N PHE A 12 -15.81 -18.96 4.69
CA PHE A 12 -14.98 -18.82 5.87
C PHE A 12 -15.61 -17.72 6.72
N LEU A 13 -16.40 -18.15 7.70
CA LEU A 13 -17.29 -17.28 8.43
C LEU A 13 -16.71 -16.96 9.80
N ILE A 14 -16.70 -15.68 10.17
CA ILE A 14 -16.25 -15.22 11.49
C ILE A 14 -17.31 -14.30 12.11
N ARG A 15 -17.45 -14.38 13.44
CA ARG A 15 -18.22 -13.42 14.25
C ARG A 15 -17.69 -13.35 15.67
N LYS A 16 -17.91 -12.24 16.37
CA LYS A 16 -17.74 -12.23 17.82
C LYS A 16 -18.70 -13.20 18.51
N ALA A 17 -18.28 -13.79 19.62
CA ALA A 17 -19.11 -14.73 20.38
C ALA A 17 -20.44 -14.11 20.83
N ALA A 18 -20.42 -12.82 21.18
CA ALA A 18 -21.60 -12.06 21.60
C ALA A 18 -22.55 -11.67 20.44
N GLU A 19 -22.14 -11.80 19.19
CA GLU A 19 -22.93 -11.45 18.01
C GLU A 19 -23.64 -12.68 17.42
N ASN A 20 -24.69 -12.45 16.64
CA ASN A 20 -25.44 -13.53 16.01
C ASN A 20 -25.20 -13.65 14.48
N GLN A 21 -24.59 -12.65 13.87
CA GLN A 21 -24.35 -12.62 12.44
C GLN A 21 -22.88 -12.88 12.10
N TYR A 22 -22.68 -13.75 11.10
CA TYR A 22 -21.36 -14.05 10.57
C TYR A 22 -21.03 -13.14 9.39
N ALA A 23 -19.79 -12.68 9.33
CA ALA A 23 -19.18 -12.14 8.13
C ALA A 23 -18.46 -13.25 7.37
N ASN A 24 -18.59 -13.28 6.04
CA ASN A 24 -17.80 -14.18 5.20
C ASN A 24 -16.50 -13.48 4.79
N ILE A 25 -15.36 -14.05 5.20
CA ILE A 25 -14.02 -13.54 4.86
C ILE A 25 -13.37 -14.31 3.70
N ALA A 26 -14.02 -15.34 3.15
CA ALA A 26 -13.60 -15.98 1.91
C ALA A 26 -14.08 -15.17 0.71
N VAL A 27 -13.45 -14.03 0.49
CA VAL A 27 -13.77 -13.09 -0.60
C VAL A 27 -12.55 -12.90 -1.51
N ILE A 28 -12.81 -12.46 -2.73
CA ILE A 28 -11.77 -12.07 -3.67
C ILE A 28 -11.01 -10.87 -3.08
N PRO A 29 -9.68 -10.90 -3.01
CA PRO A 29 -8.89 -9.82 -2.43
C PRO A 29 -9.27 -8.43 -2.95
N GLY A 30 -9.42 -7.48 -2.02
CA GLY A 30 -9.84 -6.11 -2.34
C GLY A 30 -11.32 -5.95 -2.70
N THR A 31 -12.15 -6.99 -2.55
CA THR A 31 -13.59 -6.94 -2.86
C THR A 31 -14.44 -7.57 -1.75
N GLN A 32 -15.78 -7.49 -1.91
CA GLN A 32 -16.74 -8.22 -1.07
C GLN A 32 -17.32 -9.44 -1.80
N THR A 33 -16.76 -9.81 -2.96
CA THR A 33 -17.25 -10.92 -3.78
C THR A 33 -16.80 -12.26 -3.20
N PRO A 34 -17.70 -13.17 -2.81
CA PRO A 34 -17.32 -14.48 -2.28
C PRO A 34 -16.53 -15.32 -3.30
N VAL A 35 -15.56 -16.07 -2.81
CA VAL A 35 -14.82 -17.06 -3.60
C VAL A 35 -15.74 -18.24 -3.91
N LYS A 36 -15.97 -18.49 -5.21
CA LYS A 36 -16.80 -19.57 -5.76
C LYS A 36 -16.22 -20.05 -7.06
N VAL A 37 -16.65 -21.23 -7.53
CA VAL A 37 -16.27 -21.73 -8.86
C VAL A 37 -16.64 -20.75 -9.98
N THR A 38 -17.77 -20.07 -9.88
CA THR A 38 -18.24 -19.08 -10.86
C THR A 38 -17.65 -17.66 -10.69
N THR A 39 -16.91 -17.41 -9.64
CA THR A 39 -16.27 -16.10 -9.40
C THR A 39 -14.76 -16.12 -9.59
N VAL A 40 -14.13 -17.31 -9.71
CA VAL A 40 -12.69 -17.47 -9.97
C VAL A 40 -12.47 -18.56 -11.00
N HIS A 41 -12.21 -18.22 -12.25
CA HIS A 41 -11.91 -19.18 -13.32
C HIS A 41 -11.29 -18.52 -14.55
N SER A 42 -10.56 -19.31 -15.34
CA SER A 42 -9.96 -18.88 -16.62
C SER A 42 -10.96 -18.86 -17.80
N GLY A 43 -12.25 -19.09 -17.54
CA GLY A 43 -13.25 -19.20 -18.57
C GLY A 43 -13.21 -20.55 -19.31
N ILE A 44 -14.15 -20.71 -20.27
CA ILE A 44 -14.20 -21.82 -21.18
C ILE A 44 -14.40 -21.26 -22.59
N PRO A 45 -13.50 -21.51 -23.55
CA PRO A 45 -13.64 -21.03 -24.93
C PRO A 45 -15.01 -21.37 -25.53
N GLY A 46 -15.71 -20.33 -25.98
CA GLY A 46 -17.07 -20.50 -26.58
C GLY A 46 -18.22 -20.65 -25.57
N ALA A 47 -17.94 -20.67 -24.24
CA ALA A 47 -18.95 -20.77 -23.21
C ALA A 47 -18.99 -19.60 -22.22
N CYS A 48 -17.88 -19.22 -21.62
CA CYS A 48 -17.81 -18.04 -20.74
C CYS A 48 -16.42 -17.41 -20.72
N GLN A 49 -16.41 -16.10 -20.44
CA GLN A 49 -15.17 -15.32 -20.27
C GLN A 49 -14.49 -15.63 -18.94
N PRO A 50 -13.18 -15.41 -18.80
CA PRO A 50 -12.48 -15.45 -17.52
C PRO A 50 -13.09 -14.48 -16.52
N ILE A 51 -13.11 -14.89 -15.24
CA ILE A 51 -13.53 -14.02 -14.12
C ILE A 51 -12.48 -14.16 -13.01
N ASN A 52 -11.93 -13.03 -12.56
CA ASN A 52 -10.89 -12.96 -11.54
C ASN A 52 -9.74 -13.96 -11.81
N GLU A 53 -9.33 -14.07 -13.05
CA GLU A 53 -8.38 -15.08 -13.54
C GLU A 53 -7.03 -15.05 -12.82
N THR A 54 -6.61 -13.89 -12.34
CA THR A 54 -5.39 -13.72 -11.54
C THR A 54 -5.37 -14.62 -10.29
N TYR A 55 -6.54 -14.94 -9.75
CA TYR A 55 -6.70 -15.82 -8.59
C TYR A 55 -6.99 -17.27 -8.95
N PHE A 56 -7.03 -17.62 -10.23
CA PHE A 56 -7.15 -18.98 -10.69
C PHE A 56 -5.77 -19.61 -10.83
N GLY A 57 -5.48 -20.62 -9.99
CA GLY A 57 -4.15 -21.28 -9.94
C GLY A 57 -3.89 -22.24 -11.09
N GLY A 58 -4.94 -22.70 -11.78
CA GLY A 58 -4.81 -23.52 -12.97
C GLY A 58 -5.74 -24.74 -13.01
N TRP A 59 -5.76 -25.38 -14.20
CA TRP A 59 -6.39 -26.67 -14.40
C TRP A 59 -5.45 -27.80 -14.00
N ASN A 60 -5.98 -28.79 -13.28
CA ASN A 60 -5.22 -29.96 -12.87
C ASN A 60 -5.20 -31.00 -14.00
N ASN A 61 -4.08 -31.64 -14.17
CA ASN A 61 -3.89 -32.78 -15.09
C ASN A 61 -3.89 -34.13 -14.32
N SER A 62 -3.76 -35.23 -15.03
CA SER A 62 -3.73 -36.58 -14.44
C SER A 62 -2.58 -36.84 -13.46
N ASN A 63 -1.57 -35.97 -13.41
CA ASN A 63 -0.41 -36.08 -12.50
C ASN A 63 -0.54 -35.17 -11.28
N ALA A 64 -1.61 -34.39 -11.17
CA ALA A 64 -1.86 -33.55 -9.99
C ALA A 64 -2.06 -34.43 -8.74
N PRO A 65 -1.58 -34.01 -7.58
CA PRO A 65 -1.72 -34.79 -6.33
C PRO A 65 -3.16 -34.83 -5.80
N ILE A 66 -4.05 -34.08 -6.41
CA ILE A 66 -5.47 -33.94 -6.03
C ILE A 66 -6.37 -34.27 -7.21
N ASN A 67 -7.54 -34.84 -6.94
CA ASN A 67 -8.50 -35.25 -7.97
C ASN A 67 -9.60 -34.21 -8.19
N PHE A 68 -9.22 -32.93 -8.31
CA PHE A 68 -10.12 -31.83 -8.66
C PHE A 68 -9.70 -31.26 -10.02
N ASN A 69 -10.65 -30.82 -10.83
CA ASN A 69 -10.39 -30.35 -12.19
C ASN A 69 -9.54 -29.07 -12.26
N GLY A 70 -9.67 -28.19 -11.28
CA GLY A 70 -8.92 -26.95 -11.19
C GLY A 70 -8.78 -26.51 -9.75
N GLN A 71 -7.98 -25.50 -9.54
CA GLN A 71 -7.71 -24.93 -8.22
C GLN A 71 -7.52 -23.41 -8.31
N THR A 72 -7.75 -22.73 -7.21
CA THR A 72 -7.39 -21.32 -7.06
C THR A 72 -5.87 -21.18 -6.79
N ALA A 73 -5.31 -20.00 -6.98
CA ALA A 73 -4.11 -19.61 -6.27
C ALA A 73 -4.37 -19.65 -4.74
N VAL A 74 -3.32 -19.64 -3.95
CA VAL A 74 -3.47 -19.49 -2.50
C VAL A 74 -4.10 -18.11 -2.23
N LEU A 75 -5.20 -18.10 -1.49
CA LEU A 75 -5.92 -16.88 -1.10
C LEU A 75 -5.81 -16.71 0.42
N THR A 76 -5.56 -15.50 0.86
CA THR A 76 -5.51 -15.15 2.28
C THR A 76 -6.85 -14.54 2.71
N ALA A 77 -7.48 -15.14 3.70
CA ALA A 77 -8.67 -14.58 4.35
C ALA A 77 -8.23 -13.75 5.56
N ILE A 78 -8.68 -12.50 5.64
CA ILE A 78 -8.30 -11.54 6.68
C ILE A 78 -9.56 -11.05 7.39
N ALA A 79 -9.48 -10.92 8.71
CA ALA A 79 -10.52 -10.30 9.52
C ALA A 79 -9.89 -9.46 10.64
N ASP A 80 -10.43 -8.26 10.84
CA ASP A 80 -10.07 -7.46 12.01
C ASP A 80 -10.65 -8.09 13.27
N VAL A 81 -9.81 -8.30 14.26
CA VAL A 81 -10.18 -8.87 15.56
C VAL A 81 -9.77 -7.92 16.68
N ILE A 82 -10.58 -7.91 17.75
CA ILE A 82 -10.27 -7.13 18.95
C ILE A 82 -9.56 -8.08 19.93
N PRO A 83 -8.38 -7.74 20.42
CA PRO A 83 -7.67 -8.53 21.43
C PRO A 83 -8.54 -8.84 22.65
N ASN A 84 -8.37 -10.02 23.24
CA ASN A 84 -9.14 -10.53 24.37
C ASN A 84 -10.65 -10.78 24.12
N GLU A 85 -11.13 -10.63 22.89
CA GLU A 85 -12.49 -11.03 22.50
C GLU A 85 -12.49 -12.48 21.97
N THR A 86 -13.58 -13.19 22.23
CA THR A 86 -13.78 -14.53 21.67
C THR A 86 -14.51 -14.48 20.36
N TYR A 87 -14.01 -15.20 19.36
CA TYR A 87 -14.60 -15.29 18.04
C TYR A 87 -15.02 -16.73 17.72
N HIS A 88 -16.15 -16.86 17.04
CA HIS A 88 -16.58 -18.12 16.42
C HIS A 88 -16.18 -18.12 14.95
N VAL A 89 -15.42 -19.12 14.56
CA VAL A 89 -15.03 -19.37 13.18
C VAL A 89 -15.76 -20.59 12.67
N LYS A 90 -16.27 -20.53 11.43
CA LYS A 90 -16.98 -21.63 10.79
C LYS A 90 -16.55 -21.75 9.32
N LEU A 91 -16.07 -22.92 8.95
CA LEU A 91 -15.79 -23.28 7.56
C LEU A 91 -16.99 -24.04 7.01
N VAL A 92 -17.48 -23.62 5.86
CA VAL A 92 -18.65 -24.20 5.21
C VAL A 92 -18.34 -24.44 3.75
N ILE A 93 -18.65 -25.64 3.28
CA ILE A 93 -18.69 -26.00 1.86
C ILE A 93 -20.12 -26.43 1.53
N ALA A 94 -20.66 -25.99 0.43
CA ALA A 94 -21.96 -26.37 -0.08
C ALA A 94 -21.87 -26.62 -1.58
N ASP A 95 -22.43 -27.76 -1.99
CA ASP A 95 -22.60 -28.19 -3.39
C ASP A 95 -23.84 -27.54 -3.99
N GLU A 96 -23.74 -27.05 -5.23
CA GLU A 96 -24.86 -26.49 -6.00
C GLU A 96 -25.33 -27.48 -7.09
N GLN A 97 -26.43 -28.15 -6.86
CA GLN A 97 -27.25 -28.91 -7.84
C GLN A 97 -26.52 -29.97 -8.70
N ASN A 98 -25.29 -30.32 -8.35
CA ASN A 98 -24.45 -31.16 -9.23
C ASN A 98 -23.70 -32.24 -8.46
N TYR A 99 -24.35 -33.36 -8.23
CA TYR A 99 -23.81 -34.50 -7.49
C TYR A 99 -22.59 -35.20 -8.13
N ARG A 100 -22.07 -34.72 -9.25
CA ARG A 100 -20.96 -35.37 -9.97
C ARG A 100 -19.62 -34.78 -9.75
N TYR A 101 -19.56 -33.56 -9.18
CA TYR A 101 -18.34 -32.81 -9.00
C TYR A 101 -18.35 -32.22 -7.62
N ASP A 102 -17.30 -32.50 -6.88
CA ASP A 102 -17.11 -32.04 -5.51
C ASP A 102 -16.08 -30.89 -5.45
N SER A 103 -16.13 -30.12 -4.39
CA SER A 103 -15.14 -29.11 -4.06
C SER A 103 -14.47 -29.41 -2.73
N ALA A 104 -13.25 -28.93 -2.55
CA ALA A 104 -12.52 -29.02 -1.30
C ALA A 104 -11.80 -27.72 -0.99
N VAL A 105 -11.56 -27.50 0.29
CA VAL A 105 -10.71 -26.40 0.77
C VAL A 105 -9.52 -26.99 1.51
N PHE A 106 -8.35 -26.55 1.13
CA PHE A 106 -7.10 -26.89 1.78
C PHE A 106 -6.62 -25.70 2.59
N LEU A 107 -6.40 -25.89 3.88
CA LEU A 107 -5.80 -24.87 4.74
C LEU A 107 -4.32 -25.19 4.91
N GLU A 108 -3.48 -24.21 4.72
CA GLU A 108 -2.05 -24.36 4.97
C GLU A 108 -1.79 -24.54 6.46
N ALA A 109 -0.95 -25.51 6.81
CA ALA A 109 -0.61 -25.77 8.21
C ALA A 109 0.12 -24.56 8.81
N GLY A 110 -0.34 -24.10 9.96
CA GLY A 110 0.24 -22.91 10.62
C GLY A 110 -0.19 -21.58 10.02
N SER A 111 -1.14 -21.56 9.08
CA SER A 111 -1.58 -20.32 8.41
C SER A 111 -2.54 -19.44 9.23
N PHE A 112 -3.02 -19.93 10.38
CA PHE A 112 -3.78 -19.08 11.30
C PHE A 112 -2.82 -18.23 12.11
N GLN A 113 -2.73 -16.95 11.77
CA GLN A 113 -1.84 -15.99 12.41
C GLN A 113 -2.63 -14.78 12.89
N LEU A 114 -2.23 -14.20 14.00
CA LEU A 114 -2.62 -12.84 14.36
C LEU A 114 -1.68 -11.89 13.65
N SER A 115 -2.23 -10.85 13.03
CA SER A 115 -1.42 -9.79 12.42
C SER A 115 -1.59 -8.47 13.16
N THR A 116 -0.48 -7.76 13.32
CA THR A 116 -0.43 -6.38 13.81
C THR A 116 -0.40 -5.46 12.60
N ASN A 117 -1.36 -4.55 12.51
CA ASN A 117 -1.41 -3.58 11.42
C ASN A 117 -0.47 -2.40 11.73
N LEU A 118 0.55 -2.21 10.92
CA LEU A 118 1.51 -1.10 11.01
C LEU A 118 1.17 0.07 10.07
N GLY A 119 0.01 0.02 9.43
CA GLY A 119 -0.39 0.96 8.39
C GLY A 119 -0.09 0.42 6.98
N PRO A 120 -0.40 1.21 5.94
CA PRO A 120 -0.09 0.87 4.56
C PRO A 120 1.40 1.03 4.26
N ASP A 121 1.88 0.35 3.22
CA ASP A 121 3.19 0.59 2.64
C ASP A 121 3.30 2.03 2.14
N LEU A 122 4.46 2.65 2.37
CA LEU A 122 4.79 3.98 1.89
C LEU A 122 5.76 3.85 0.71
N LEU A 123 5.24 3.94 -0.52
CA LEU A 123 5.96 3.60 -1.74
C LEU A 123 6.03 4.78 -2.72
N ILE A 124 7.17 4.94 -3.38
CA ILE A 124 7.37 5.93 -4.45
C ILE A 124 6.35 5.73 -5.58
N ALA A 125 6.08 4.46 -5.94
CA ALA A 125 5.15 4.11 -7.01
C ALA A 125 3.70 4.56 -6.76
N TYR A 126 3.35 4.90 -5.51
CA TYR A 126 2.00 5.34 -5.12
C TYR A 126 1.99 6.77 -4.56
N ASP A 127 3.06 7.54 -4.77
CA ASP A 127 3.23 8.90 -4.25
C ASP A 127 3.02 9.00 -2.71
N SER A 128 3.32 7.93 -2.00
CA SER A 128 3.15 7.82 -0.56
C SER A 128 4.48 7.68 0.22
N ALA A 129 5.61 7.60 -0.48
CA ALA A 129 6.93 7.50 0.14
C ALA A 129 7.23 8.72 1.02
N LEU A 130 8.06 8.52 2.04
CA LEU A 130 8.54 9.63 2.86
C LEU A 130 9.44 10.54 2.04
N CYS A 131 9.37 11.85 2.28
CA CYS A 131 10.38 12.77 1.80
C CYS A 131 11.70 12.59 2.59
N SER A 132 12.82 12.98 2.00
CA SER A 132 14.10 12.99 2.72
C SER A 132 14.00 13.80 4.00
N ASN A 133 14.46 13.24 5.12
CA ASN A 133 14.36 13.77 6.48
C ASN A 133 12.96 13.74 7.14
N GLU A 134 11.95 13.19 6.52
CA GLU A 134 10.71 12.88 7.21
C GLU A 134 10.86 11.59 8.01
N THR A 135 9.96 11.42 8.97
CA THR A 135 9.94 10.26 9.85
C THR A 135 8.52 9.71 9.94
N GLN A 136 8.41 8.41 10.10
CA GLN A 136 7.13 7.72 10.31
C GLN A 136 7.13 6.99 11.65
N LEU A 137 6.14 7.26 12.48
CA LEU A 137 5.93 6.49 13.70
C LEU A 137 5.10 5.24 13.36
N LEU A 138 5.67 4.07 13.59
CA LEU A 138 4.95 2.80 13.55
C LEU A 138 4.39 2.51 14.94
N ASP A 139 3.13 2.07 15.00
CA ASP A 139 2.45 1.76 16.26
C ASP A 139 1.94 0.32 16.23
N ALA A 140 2.55 -0.54 17.04
CA ALA A 140 2.19 -1.94 17.21
C ALA A 140 1.44 -2.20 18.53
N THR A 141 0.99 -1.14 19.22
CA THR A 141 0.36 -1.23 20.53
C THR A 141 -0.83 -2.19 20.51
N GLN A 142 -0.83 -3.15 21.42
CA GLN A 142 -1.92 -4.09 21.67
C GLN A 142 -2.36 -4.00 23.12
N PRO A 143 -3.64 -4.24 23.45
CA PRO A 143 -4.12 -4.37 24.83
C PRO A 143 -3.46 -5.54 25.55
N GLY A 144 -3.26 -5.42 26.86
CA GLY A 144 -2.65 -6.46 27.70
C GLY A 144 -1.19 -6.18 28.05
N THR A 145 -0.52 -7.20 28.58
CA THR A 145 0.92 -7.12 28.92
C THR A 145 1.73 -7.77 27.81
N ASN A 146 2.31 -6.94 26.96
CA ASN A 146 2.97 -7.39 25.74
C ASN A 146 4.45 -7.06 25.76
N SER A 147 5.23 -7.81 24.98
CA SER A 147 6.60 -7.48 24.63
C SER A 147 6.75 -7.41 23.11
N TYR A 148 7.67 -6.56 22.66
CA TYR A 148 7.85 -6.20 21.25
C TYR A 148 9.27 -6.48 20.82
N LYS A 149 9.43 -6.98 19.61
CA LYS A 149 10.71 -7.08 18.91
C LYS A 149 10.54 -6.49 17.52
N TRP A 150 11.38 -5.53 17.21
CA TRP A 150 11.40 -4.88 15.92
C TRP A 150 12.52 -5.41 15.04
N PHE A 151 12.28 -5.44 13.75
CA PHE A 151 13.25 -5.86 12.74
C PHE A 151 13.27 -4.85 11.60
N LYS A 152 14.46 -4.67 11.01
CA LYS A 152 14.63 -3.92 9.77
C LYS A 152 15.34 -4.80 8.76
N ASN A 153 14.73 -5.00 7.59
CA ASN A 153 15.25 -5.87 6.53
C ASN A 153 15.63 -7.29 7.04
N GLY A 154 14.81 -7.83 7.94
CA GLY A 154 15.02 -9.14 8.56
C GLY A 154 16.08 -9.19 9.67
N VAL A 155 16.69 -8.06 10.05
CA VAL A 155 17.66 -7.97 11.16
C VAL A 155 17.00 -7.39 12.39
N GLU A 156 17.10 -8.10 13.52
CA GLU A 156 16.51 -7.67 14.80
C GLU A 156 17.17 -6.40 15.33
N LEU A 157 16.34 -5.46 15.77
CA LEU A 157 16.75 -4.21 16.41
C LEU A 157 16.74 -4.40 17.93
N LEU A 158 17.80 -4.99 18.47
CA LEU A 158 17.89 -5.53 19.84
C LEU A 158 17.57 -4.52 20.97
N LEU A 159 17.67 -3.21 20.71
CA LEU A 159 17.40 -2.16 21.71
C LEU A 159 15.98 -1.58 21.59
N GLU A 160 15.25 -1.96 20.54
CA GLU A 160 13.91 -1.45 20.26
C GLU A 160 12.86 -2.44 20.79
N THR A 161 12.39 -2.16 22.01
CA THR A 161 11.41 -3.02 22.72
C THR A 161 10.12 -2.30 23.07
N ASP A 162 9.97 -1.05 22.67
CA ASP A 162 8.76 -0.25 22.88
C ASP A 162 7.64 -0.68 21.89
N PRO A 163 6.37 -0.42 22.22
CA PRO A 163 5.24 -0.72 21.33
C PRO A 163 5.24 0.12 20.05
N THR A 164 6.02 1.18 20.00
CA THR A 164 6.16 2.08 18.84
C THR A 164 7.60 2.13 18.38
N TYR A 165 7.80 2.33 17.08
CA TYR A 165 9.12 2.52 16.47
C TYR A 165 9.13 3.72 15.52
N LEU A 166 10.11 4.61 15.67
CA LEU A 166 10.26 5.77 14.80
C LEU A 166 11.18 5.44 13.62
N VAL A 167 10.62 5.35 12.44
CA VAL A 167 11.35 5.11 11.19
C VAL A 167 11.97 6.41 10.69
N THR A 168 13.25 6.34 10.35
CA THR A 168 14.04 7.45 9.78
C THR A 168 14.65 7.13 8.43
N ASP A 169 14.62 5.87 8.01
CA ASP A 169 15.26 5.37 6.79
C ASP A 169 14.34 4.41 6.04
N ALA A 170 14.56 4.25 4.74
CA ALA A 170 13.89 3.24 3.93
C ALA A 170 14.21 1.81 4.40
N GLY A 171 13.24 0.92 4.26
CA GLY A 171 13.39 -0.51 4.56
C GLY A 171 12.06 -1.22 4.74
N THR A 172 12.14 -2.54 4.87
CA THR A 172 11.03 -3.39 5.33
C THR A 172 11.12 -3.51 6.85
N TYR A 173 10.11 -3.04 7.53
CA TYR A 173 10.00 -3.07 8.99
C TYR A 173 9.02 -4.14 9.42
N ASN A 174 9.44 -4.98 10.36
CA ASN A 174 8.60 -6.03 10.93
C ASN A 174 8.56 -5.86 12.44
N VAL A 175 7.44 -6.25 13.04
CA VAL A 175 7.28 -6.38 14.49
C VAL A 175 6.79 -7.77 14.85
N GLU A 176 7.39 -8.38 15.88
CA GLU A 176 6.85 -9.53 16.59
C GLU A 176 6.32 -9.04 17.93
N VAL A 177 5.02 -9.16 18.14
CA VAL A 177 4.36 -8.84 19.41
C VAL A 177 4.05 -10.13 20.13
N ILE A 178 4.56 -10.29 21.36
CA ILE A 178 4.24 -11.42 22.24
C ILE A 178 3.15 -10.96 23.19
N ILE A 179 1.92 -11.43 22.94
CA ILE A 179 0.72 -11.04 23.67
C ILE A 179 0.57 -11.96 24.89
N ASP A 180 0.51 -11.37 26.09
CA ASP A 180 0.36 -12.05 27.38
C ASP A 180 1.33 -13.24 27.55
N GLY A 181 2.53 -13.14 26.92
CA GLY A 181 3.60 -14.13 27.03
C GLY A 181 3.39 -15.45 26.28
N THR A 182 2.30 -15.63 25.54
CA THR A 182 1.95 -16.92 24.91
C THR A 182 1.54 -16.87 23.45
N CYS A 183 0.91 -15.79 23.01
CA CYS A 183 0.45 -15.63 21.62
C CYS A 183 1.37 -14.69 20.87
N PHE A 184 1.60 -14.97 19.57
CA PHE A 184 2.44 -14.14 18.71
C PHE A 184 1.57 -13.45 17.66
N SER A 185 1.85 -12.16 17.43
CA SER A 185 1.29 -11.38 16.34
C SER A 185 2.43 -10.76 15.56
N TYR A 186 2.29 -10.68 14.25
CA TYR A 186 3.33 -10.17 13.36
C TYR A 186 2.80 -9.03 12.53
N GLY A 187 3.59 -7.96 12.40
CA GLY A 187 3.31 -6.83 11.50
C GLY A 187 4.45 -6.65 10.53
N GLU A 188 4.13 -6.19 9.33
CA GLU A 188 5.10 -5.80 8.32
C GLU A 188 4.62 -4.55 7.60
N VAL A 189 5.55 -3.67 7.25
CA VAL A 189 5.33 -2.51 6.40
C VAL A 189 6.60 -2.18 5.62
N VAL A 190 6.44 -1.81 4.36
CA VAL A 190 7.53 -1.35 3.50
C VAL A 190 7.52 0.17 3.46
N ILE A 191 8.67 0.78 3.73
CA ILE A 191 8.83 2.23 3.71
C ILE A 191 9.95 2.58 2.74
N GLU A 192 9.61 3.37 1.73
CA GLU A 192 10.55 3.99 0.81
C GLU A 192 10.72 5.46 1.15
N VAL A 193 11.87 6.01 0.81
CA VAL A 193 12.19 7.43 0.96
C VAL A 193 12.46 7.99 -0.43
N ALA A 194 11.69 8.99 -0.84
CA ALA A 194 11.91 9.69 -2.09
C ALA A 194 13.17 10.56 -1.97
N PRO A 195 14.08 10.53 -2.96
CA PRO A 195 15.23 11.40 -2.97
C PRO A 195 14.80 12.86 -3.13
N ASN A 196 15.54 13.78 -2.51
CA ASN A 196 15.35 15.20 -2.81
C ASN A 196 15.66 15.49 -4.28
N PRO A 197 14.87 16.35 -4.93
CA PRO A 197 15.19 16.80 -6.29
C PRO A 197 16.55 17.51 -6.31
N ILE A 198 17.33 17.24 -7.35
CA ILE A 198 18.59 17.95 -7.59
C ILE A 198 18.27 19.18 -8.40
N VAL A 199 18.46 20.35 -7.79
CA VAL A 199 18.19 21.65 -8.43
C VAL A 199 19.43 22.55 -8.38
N PHE A 200 19.50 23.47 -9.33
CA PHE A 200 20.65 24.37 -9.51
C PHE A 200 20.21 25.83 -9.43
N ASN A 201 21.11 26.67 -8.94
CA ASN A 201 20.90 28.10 -9.04
C ASN A 201 21.18 28.57 -10.47
N THR A 202 20.36 29.45 -10.97
CA THR A 202 20.57 30.09 -12.28
C THR A 202 20.39 31.60 -12.22
N THR A 203 20.65 32.29 -13.30
CA THR A 203 20.50 33.74 -13.41
C THR A 203 19.83 34.09 -14.73
N LEU A 204 18.67 34.69 -14.65
CA LEU A 204 18.02 35.27 -15.84
C LEU A 204 18.63 36.65 -16.16
N ILE A 205 18.96 36.84 -17.41
CA ILE A 205 19.50 38.13 -17.94
C ILE A 205 18.54 38.63 -19.00
N SER A 206 18.14 39.89 -18.89
CA SER A 206 17.29 40.57 -19.89
C SER A 206 17.89 41.91 -20.29
N CYS A 207 17.49 42.40 -21.45
CA CYS A 207 17.94 43.72 -21.93
C CYS A 207 17.17 44.82 -21.23
N ASP A 208 17.91 45.74 -20.63
CA ASP A 208 17.40 46.99 -20.07
C ASP A 208 17.64 48.11 -21.13
N TYR A 209 16.59 48.51 -21.82
CA TYR A 209 16.66 49.44 -22.93
C TYR A 209 16.83 50.91 -22.49
N ASN A 210 16.41 51.26 -21.30
CA ASN A 210 16.46 52.60 -20.74
C ASN A 210 17.65 52.83 -19.78
N LEU A 211 18.37 51.74 -19.46
CA LEU A 211 19.56 51.72 -18.60
C LEU A 211 19.30 52.17 -17.14
N ASP A 212 18.08 51.91 -16.65
CA ASP A 212 17.73 52.20 -15.26
C ASP A 212 17.94 51.03 -14.32
N GLY A 213 18.27 49.83 -14.82
CA GLY A 213 18.51 48.62 -14.06
C GLY A 213 17.26 47.79 -13.78
N PHE A 214 16.13 48.16 -14.38
CA PHE A 214 14.85 47.48 -14.21
C PHE A 214 14.31 46.94 -15.52
N THR A 215 13.77 45.72 -15.50
CA THR A 215 13.21 45.09 -16.71
C THR A 215 12.23 43.99 -16.28
N THR A 216 11.48 43.52 -17.27
CA THR A 216 10.52 42.44 -17.05
C THR A 216 11.12 41.08 -17.42
N TYR A 217 10.88 40.06 -16.60
CA TYR A 217 11.34 38.68 -16.79
C TYR A 217 10.15 37.73 -16.87
N ASN A 218 10.27 36.68 -17.65
CA ASN A 218 9.49 35.48 -17.46
C ASN A 218 10.31 34.52 -16.56
N LEU A 219 9.90 34.29 -15.32
CA LEU A 219 10.67 33.48 -14.37
C LEU A 219 10.73 32.03 -14.79
N TYR A 220 9.73 31.50 -15.50
CA TYR A 220 9.76 30.13 -16.03
C TYR A 220 10.85 29.87 -17.07
N ASP A 221 11.44 30.91 -17.66
CA ASP A 221 12.57 30.75 -18.58
C ASP A 221 13.82 30.17 -17.84
N SER A 222 13.82 30.17 -16.51
CA SER A 222 14.84 29.53 -15.66
C SER A 222 14.64 28.04 -15.42
N GLU A 223 13.49 27.47 -15.76
CA GLU A 223 13.10 26.11 -15.40
C GLU A 223 14.11 25.07 -15.90
N ALA A 224 14.50 25.15 -17.17
CA ALA A 224 15.44 24.21 -17.78
C ALA A 224 16.81 24.21 -17.08
N ASP A 225 17.28 25.37 -16.64
CA ASP A 225 18.56 25.51 -15.93
C ASP A 225 18.45 25.05 -14.48
N ILE A 226 17.36 25.40 -13.80
CA ILE A 226 17.12 24.99 -12.40
C ILE A 226 16.98 23.47 -12.29
N THR A 227 16.21 22.84 -13.19
CA THR A 227 15.95 21.39 -13.19
C THR A 227 17.01 20.60 -13.95
N ASN A 228 17.96 21.23 -14.60
CA ASN A 228 18.91 20.59 -15.52
C ASN A 228 18.20 19.75 -16.61
N ASN A 229 17.09 20.25 -17.11
CA ASN A 229 16.20 19.58 -18.09
C ASN A 229 15.61 18.25 -17.57
N ASP A 230 15.48 18.06 -16.27
CA ASP A 230 14.74 16.93 -15.70
C ASP A 230 13.24 17.17 -15.84
N ASN A 231 12.62 16.47 -16.79
CA ASN A 231 11.19 16.62 -17.09
C ASN A 231 10.26 16.04 -16.01
N SER A 232 10.82 15.41 -14.98
CA SER A 232 10.04 14.96 -13.81
C SER A 232 9.83 16.07 -12.78
N LEU A 233 10.56 17.18 -12.92
CA LEU A 233 10.48 18.36 -12.06
C LEU A 233 9.77 19.48 -12.80
N THR A 234 8.94 20.23 -12.07
CA THR A 234 8.28 21.46 -12.53
C THR A 234 8.42 22.53 -11.48
N LEU A 235 8.56 23.80 -11.94
CA LEU A 235 8.49 24.95 -11.06
C LEU A 235 7.01 25.33 -10.86
N GLU A 236 6.54 25.28 -9.61
CA GLU A 236 5.14 25.63 -9.30
C GLU A 236 4.99 27.13 -9.04
N ASP A 237 5.75 27.65 -8.07
CA ASP A 237 5.66 29.04 -7.62
C ASP A 237 7.04 29.67 -7.42
N PHE A 238 7.05 31.00 -7.47
CA PHE A 238 8.24 31.82 -7.21
C PHE A 238 8.00 32.76 -6.02
N TYR A 239 9.04 33.02 -5.25
CA TYR A 239 8.96 33.83 -4.04
C TYR A 239 10.12 34.80 -3.96
N THR A 240 9.92 35.96 -3.33
CA THR A 240 10.99 36.98 -3.16
C THR A 240 11.84 36.72 -1.91
N THR A 241 11.43 35.80 -1.03
CA THR A 241 12.20 35.44 0.16
C THR A 241 12.19 33.92 0.41
N PRO A 242 13.29 33.34 0.96
CA PRO A 242 13.30 31.92 1.34
C PRO A 242 12.25 31.57 2.41
N ALA A 243 11.89 32.51 3.26
CA ALA A 243 10.87 32.29 4.31
C ALA A 243 9.48 32.09 3.67
N ASP A 244 9.13 32.91 2.69
CA ASP A 244 7.87 32.78 1.97
C ASP A 244 7.83 31.47 1.15
N ALA A 245 8.93 31.11 0.50
CA ALA A 245 9.04 29.83 -0.21
C ALA A 245 8.86 28.62 0.73
N THR A 246 9.45 28.65 1.92
CA THR A 246 9.32 27.56 2.90
C THR A 246 7.90 27.44 3.45
N SER A 247 7.21 28.56 3.63
CA SER A 247 5.85 28.59 4.18
C SER A 247 4.74 28.52 3.12
N GLY A 248 5.07 28.61 1.83
CA GLY A 248 4.12 28.69 0.72
C GLY A 248 3.24 29.95 0.77
N THR A 249 3.77 31.05 1.35
CA THR A 249 3.02 32.31 1.50
C THR A 249 3.56 33.39 0.56
N SER A 250 2.68 34.27 0.10
CA SER A 250 3.05 35.40 -0.74
C SER A 250 3.78 35.02 -2.05
N PRO A 251 3.28 34.05 -2.83
CA PRO A 251 3.90 33.76 -4.12
C PRO A 251 3.86 34.99 -5.03
N ILE A 252 4.80 35.08 -5.97
CA ILE A 252 4.83 36.13 -6.98
C ILE A 252 3.59 35.98 -7.87
N PRO A 253 2.70 36.99 -7.91
CA PRO A 253 1.37 36.81 -8.53
C PRO A 253 1.41 36.72 -10.08
N ASN A 254 2.51 37.17 -10.70
CA ASN A 254 2.63 37.16 -12.17
C ASN A 254 4.07 36.77 -12.58
N PRO A 255 4.45 35.49 -12.43
CA PRO A 255 5.82 35.05 -12.73
C PRO A 255 6.19 35.10 -14.19
N THR A 256 5.22 35.09 -15.12
CA THR A 256 5.47 35.24 -16.56
C THR A 256 5.79 36.68 -16.99
N SER A 257 5.54 37.65 -16.12
CA SER A 257 5.81 39.08 -16.36
C SER A 257 6.21 39.74 -15.03
N PHE A 258 7.33 39.32 -14.51
CA PHE A 258 7.89 39.83 -13.26
C PHE A 258 8.81 41.01 -13.48
N ASP A 259 8.49 42.14 -12.88
CA ASP A 259 9.34 43.32 -12.88
C ASP A 259 10.25 43.29 -11.65
N ASN A 260 11.58 43.33 -11.85
CA ASN A 260 12.48 43.42 -10.71
C ASN A 260 12.35 44.81 -10.04
N THR A 261 12.43 44.81 -8.70
CA THR A 261 12.30 46.01 -7.89
C THR A 261 13.65 46.48 -7.31
N VAL A 262 14.67 45.65 -7.41
CA VAL A 262 16.04 45.93 -7.00
C VAL A 262 16.99 45.31 -8.03
N LEU A 263 18.20 45.91 -8.15
CA LEU A 263 19.27 45.35 -8.99
C LEU A 263 19.70 43.98 -8.47
N ASN A 264 19.90 42.99 -9.38
CA ASN A 264 20.26 41.60 -9.03
C ASN A 264 19.31 40.99 -8.02
N GLN A 265 18.01 41.17 -8.19
CA GLN A 265 16.99 40.63 -7.32
C GLN A 265 17.04 39.10 -7.31
N MET A 266 17.01 38.54 -6.11
CA MET A 266 16.82 37.09 -5.92
C MET A 266 15.32 36.78 -5.83
N VAL A 267 14.91 35.73 -6.46
CA VAL A 267 13.58 35.15 -6.42
C VAL A 267 13.66 33.63 -6.33
#